data_cf3acc9d7f0a476b2d6633e0bd9f7c2b
#
_entry.id   cf3acc9d7f0a476b2d6633e0bd9f7c2b
#
_cell.length_a   1.000
_cell.length_b   1.000
_cell.length_c   1.000
_cell.angle_alpha   90.00
_cell.angle_beta   90.00
_cell.angle_gamma   90.00
#
_symmetry.space_group_name_H-M   'P 1'
#
loop_
_entity.id
_entity.type
_entity.pdbx_description
1 polymer ?
#
loop_
_entity_poly.entity_id
_entity_poly.type
_entity_poly.pdbx_seq_one_letter_code
_entity_poly.pdbx_strand_id
1 'polypeptide(L)'
;FQIDQKNNNEIKNEIYPKYKYIYSDLENKLSEIEEDMYVKEWHRSNQSNSSQRFSELDIINSTNVKNLEVAWVYNSGDGEGQIQSNPIIVDDKIITPTPGHNIVAIDSKSGKELWRFKSKSRFPAQRGLVYWEGNKISKPGIFFSDHSGLYKLSVNGKLDYSFGDKGFIKTNLSKTAPLIIDNKLIISTFAPSIDIIDINSGKTLWKFFLKKKHQGLYVNSYKRLGGCNPWGGISADTNKKIVYITTGNAQPDYYGNNRPGSNKFCNSIIALDILNKKKIFDFQEIPHDVWNRDMASPPILGSLKIKNKNINIVIGLSKTGNIIVLERYTGAPVFDMRYRLGEDKNDKNKYYLDLEKPEPVENFEFLKSDLIDLKQNLEVEAIKKIKEKKFGFYIKPDENYDLLTWTGYGGIPWTGGSFDDKKDILYVNSNKIPGIIKFNKK
;
A
#
# COMPACT_ATOMS: atom_id res chain seq x y z
N PHE A 1 23.20 19.01 -10.33
CA PHE A 1 22.78 19.75 -11.53
C PHE A 1 22.08 21.01 -11.06
N GLN A 2 22.78 22.14 -11.08
CA GLN A 2 22.17 23.46 -11.00
C GLN A 2 21.49 23.72 -12.33
N ILE A 3 20.16 23.72 -12.36
CA ILE A 3 19.39 24.23 -13.49
C ILE A 3 19.27 25.72 -13.29
N ASP A 4 19.84 26.43 -14.24
CA ASP A 4 20.00 27.86 -14.32
C ASP A 4 18.63 28.58 -14.11
N GLN A 5 18.56 29.44 -13.10
CA GLN A 5 17.39 30.30 -12.84
C GLN A 5 17.15 31.35 -13.93
N LYS A 6 18.03 31.44 -14.93
CA LYS A 6 17.93 32.45 -16.01
C LYS A 6 16.87 32.17 -17.05
N ASN A 7 16.36 30.94 -17.19
CA ASN A 7 15.35 30.62 -18.23
C ASN A 7 13.89 30.84 -17.83
N ASN A 8 13.62 31.31 -16.63
CA ASN A 8 12.22 31.51 -16.18
C ASN A 8 11.55 32.82 -16.66
N ASN A 9 12.28 33.71 -17.33
CA ASN A 9 11.73 35.02 -17.73
C ASN A 9 11.33 35.16 -19.22
N GLU A 10 11.65 34.20 -20.08
CA GLU A 10 11.37 34.31 -21.53
C GLU A 10 10.16 33.50 -22.01
N ILE A 11 9.53 32.69 -21.16
CA ILE A 11 8.35 31.88 -21.57
C ILE A 11 7.06 32.55 -21.08
N LYS A 12 6.82 33.76 -21.50
CA LYS A 12 5.63 34.55 -21.04
C LYS A 12 4.35 34.32 -21.83
N ASN A 13 4.35 33.58 -22.94
CA ASN A 13 3.17 33.49 -23.81
C ASN A 13 2.71 32.09 -24.24
N GLU A 14 3.31 31.03 -23.73
CA GLU A 14 2.81 29.68 -23.99
C GLU A 14 2.04 29.15 -22.79
N ILE A 15 0.92 28.46 -23.04
CA ILE A 15 0.09 27.81 -22.00
C ILE A 15 0.84 26.55 -21.54
N TYR A 16 1.96 26.73 -20.87
CA TYR A 16 2.67 25.62 -20.25
C TYR A 16 2.11 25.36 -18.85
N PRO A 17 2.04 24.11 -18.43
CA PRO A 17 1.64 23.76 -17.07
C PRO A 17 2.59 24.43 -16.06
N LYS A 18 2.02 25.01 -15.01
CA LYS A 18 2.81 25.50 -13.90
C LYS A 18 3.44 24.32 -13.18
N TYR A 19 4.71 24.44 -12.81
CA TYR A 19 5.42 23.42 -12.05
C TYR A 19 5.60 23.86 -10.61
N LYS A 20 5.45 22.89 -9.70
CA LYS A 20 5.88 23.01 -8.32
C LYS A 20 7.10 22.13 -8.12
N TYR A 21 8.18 22.74 -7.65
CA TYR A 21 9.41 22.02 -7.28
C TYR A 21 9.46 21.85 -5.77
N ILE A 22 9.85 20.68 -5.32
CA ILE A 22 10.19 20.39 -3.94
C ILE A 22 11.63 19.86 -3.97
N TYR A 23 12.56 20.65 -3.45
CA TYR A 23 13.97 20.29 -3.42
C TYR A 23 14.27 19.42 -2.21
N SER A 24 15.17 18.49 -2.40
CA SER A 24 15.72 17.69 -1.31
C SER A 24 16.55 18.59 -0.37
N ASP A 25 16.18 18.61 0.90
CA ASP A 25 16.90 19.35 1.95
C ASP A 25 17.54 18.36 2.94
N LEU A 26 18.26 17.39 2.38
CA LEU A 26 18.86 16.31 3.17
C LEU A 26 20.04 16.75 4.03
N GLU A 27 20.73 17.81 3.63
CA GLU A 27 21.95 18.25 4.35
C GLU A 27 21.65 18.70 5.78
N ASN A 28 20.44 19.19 6.02
CA ASN A 28 20.01 19.74 7.31
C ASN A 28 19.12 18.79 8.14
N LYS A 29 18.77 17.61 7.62
CA LYS A 29 17.74 16.75 8.24
C LYS A 29 18.14 15.29 8.40
N LEU A 30 19.43 15.00 8.45
CA LEU A 30 19.91 13.63 8.60
C LEU A 30 19.72 13.12 10.03
N SER A 31 19.12 11.97 10.17
CA SER A 31 19.01 11.22 11.40
C SER A 31 20.13 10.17 11.51
N GLU A 32 20.54 9.85 12.75
CA GLU A 32 21.48 8.74 12.98
C GLU A 32 20.85 7.40 12.59
N ILE A 33 21.71 6.48 12.10
CA ILE A 33 21.28 5.15 11.65
C ILE A 33 21.09 4.25 12.84
N GLU A 34 20.00 3.49 12.79
CA GLU A 34 19.82 2.32 13.65
C GLU A 34 20.04 1.04 12.83
N GLU A 35 21.01 0.22 13.23
CA GLU A 35 21.47 -0.95 12.48
C GLU A 35 20.55 -2.16 12.49
N ASP A 36 19.46 -2.20 13.26
CA ASP A 36 18.73 -3.43 13.56
C ASP A 36 17.33 -3.54 12.90
N MET A 37 17.26 -3.52 11.57
CA MET A 37 16.01 -3.88 10.88
C MET A 37 16.01 -5.28 10.23
N TYR A 38 17.09 -6.05 10.36
CA TYR A 38 17.20 -7.37 9.75
C TYR A 38 16.53 -8.45 10.57
N VAL A 39 15.43 -8.96 10.06
CA VAL A 39 14.73 -10.11 10.67
C VAL A 39 15.03 -11.35 9.83
N LYS A 40 15.65 -12.36 10.43
CA LYS A 40 15.96 -13.64 9.78
C LYS A 40 14.70 -14.46 9.48
N GLU A 41 13.59 -14.15 10.09
CA GLU A 41 12.37 -14.94 10.10
C GLU A 41 11.21 -14.23 9.42
N TRP A 42 10.28 -15.01 8.85
CA TRP A 42 9.12 -14.48 8.11
C TRP A 42 7.86 -14.51 8.97
N HIS A 43 7.92 -13.88 10.17
CA HIS A 43 6.86 -13.92 11.17
C HIS A 43 5.64 -13.03 10.84
N ARG A 44 5.75 -12.18 9.83
CA ARG A 44 4.64 -11.35 9.35
C ARG A 44 4.54 -11.47 7.83
N SER A 45 3.32 -11.47 7.30
CA SER A 45 3.13 -11.27 5.86
C SER A 45 3.83 -9.97 5.44
N ASN A 46 4.61 -10.00 4.37
CA ASN A 46 5.59 -9.00 3.95
C ASN A 46 6.92 -9.02 4.75
N GLN A 47 7.26 -10.14 5.36
CA GLN A 47 8.47 -10.44 6.11
C GLN A 47 8.43 -9.90 7.56
N SER A 48 8.49 -8.59 7.74
CA SER A 48 8.68 -7.92 9.03
C SER A 48 7.80 -6.67 9.13
N ASN A 49 7.97 -5.92 10.20
CA ASN A 49 7.31 -4.63 10.38
C ASN A 49 7.82 -3.56 9.38
N SER A 50 9.01 -3.72 8.79
CA SER A 50 9.54 -2.81 7.75
C SER A 50 8.92 -3.05 6.37
N SER A 51 8.30 -4.22 6.13
CA SER A 51 7.73 -4.64 4.84
C SER A 51 8.73 -4.65 3.68
N GLN A 52 10.01 -4.88 3.94
CA GLN A 52 11.07 -4.93 2.92
C GLN A 52 10.90 -6.12 1.96
N ARG A 53 10.33 -7.25 2.44
CA ARG A 53 10.21 -8.50 1.65
C ARG A 53 11.53 -8.99 1.08
N PHE A 54 12.59 -8.76 1.77
CA PHE A 54 13.95 -9.14 1.42
C PHE A 54 14.47 -10.16 2.42
N SER A 55 15.14 -11.19 1.93
CA SER A 55 15.83 -12.18 2.73
C SER A 55 17.31 -12.15 2.42
N GLU A 56 18.14 -12.17 3.45
CA GLU A 56 19.60 -12.29 3.31
C GLU A 56 20.09 -13.70 2.99
N LEU A 57 19.18 -14.67 2.92
CA LEU A 57 19.54 -16.04 2.56
C LEU A 57 20.03 -16.09 1.11
N ASP A 58 21.22 -16.64 0.90
CA ASP A 58 21.90 -16.73 -0.39
C ASP A 58 22.07 -18.18 -0.90
N ILE A 59 21.49 -19.13 -0.19
CA ILE A 59 21.50 -20.56 -0.58
C ILE A 59 20.93 -20.72 -2.01
N ILE A 60 19.87 -19.97 -2.32
CA ILE A 60 19.33 -19.83 -3.68
C ILE A 60 19.86 -18.53 -4.26
N ASN A 61 20.57 -18.63 -5.38
CA ASN A 61 21.21 -17.48 -6.02
C ASN A 61 21.19 -17.63 -7.56
N SER A 62 21.75 -16.66 -8.27
CA SER A 62 21.73 -16.63 -9.74
C SER A 62 22.42 -17.84 -10.41
N THR A 63 23.31 -18.55 -9.71
CA THR A 63 24.02 -19.71 -10.27
C THR A 63 23.21 -20.98 -10.18
N ASN A 64 22.36 -21.13 -9.18
CA ASN A 64 21.63 -22.38 -8.88
C ASN A 64 20.10 -22.27 -8.99
N VAL A 65 19.53 -21.08 -9.09
CA VAL A 65 18.08 -20.87 -9.20
C VAL A 65 17.45 -21.65 -10.37
N LYS A 66 18.19 -21.87 -11.46
CA LYS A 66 17.75 -22.66 -12.63
C LYS A 66 17.61 -24.15 -12.34
N ASN A 67 18.16 -24.63 -11.25
CA ASN A 67 18.14 -26.04 -10.83
C ASN A 67 17.05 -26.32 -9.80
N LEU A 68 16.20 -25.34 -9.47
CA LEU A 68 15.09 -25.52 -8.55
C LEU A 68 14.06 -26.48 -9.14
N GLU A 69 13.61 -27.43 -8.33
CA GLU A 69 12.54 -28.35 -8.63
C GLU A 69 11.40 -28.20 -7.63
N VAL A 70 10.19 -28.62 -8.03
CA VAL A 70 9.02 -28.60 -7.14
C VAL A 70 9.18 -29.71 -6.10
N ALA A 71 9.39 -29.32 -4.84
CA ALA A 71 9.51 -30.27 -3.74
C ALA A 71 8.16 -30.92 -3.37
N TRP A 72 7.09 -30.14 -3.35
CA TRP A 72 5.72 -30.59 -3.09
C TRP A 72 4.70 -29.54 -3.56
N VAL A 73 3.45 -29.98 -3.72
CA VAL A 73 2.31 -29.12 -4.03
C VAL A 73 1.23 -29.35 -2.99
N TYR A 74 0.74 -28.28 -2.37
CA TYR A 74 -0.38 -28.32 -1.45
C TYR A 74 -1.65 -27.87 -2.15
N ASN A 75 -2.69 -28.72 -2.12
CA ASN A 75 -4.03 -28.40 -2.58
C ASN A 75 -4.95 -28.29 -1.37
N SER A 76 -5.51 -27.12 -1.11
CA SER A 76 -6.40 -26.88 0.03
C SER A 76 -7.73 -27.61 -0.08
N GLY A 77 -8.20 -27.93 -1.29
CA GLY A 77 -9.45 -28.66 -1.54
C GLY A 77 -10.72 -27.95 -1.07
N ASP A 78 -10.65 -26.65 -0.75
CA ASP A 78 -11.76 -25.93 -0.09
C ASP A 78 -12.30 -24.73 -0.88
N GLY A 79 -12.00 -24.64 -2.17
CA GLY A 79 -12.55 -23.61 -3.04
C GLY A 79 -11.60 -23.15 -4.13
N GLU A 80 -12.12 -22.25 -4.96
CA GLU A 80 -11.39 -21.55 -6.01
C GLU A 80 -11.34 -20.07 -5.68
N GLY A 81 -10.24 -19.40 -5.97
CA GLY A 81 -10.08 -17.97 -5.74
C GLY A 81 -8.65 -17.52 -5.57
N GLN A 82 -8.49 -16.22 -5.38
CA GLN A 82 -7.18 -15.60 -5.20
C GLN A 82 -6.82 -15.51 -3.72
N ILE A 83 -5.65 -16.00 -3.37
CA ILE A 83 -5.00 -15.72 -2.09
C ILE A 83 -4.19 -14.43 -2.28
N GLN A 84 -4.53 -13.39 -1.50
CA GLN A 84 -3.88 -12.07 -1.55
C GLN A 84 -2.89 -11.86 -0.40
N SER A 85 -2.56 -12.92 0.32
CA SER A 85 -1.68 -12.91 1.49
C SER A 85 -0.39 -13.65 1.18
N ASN A 86 0.73 -13.08 1.60
CA ASN A 86 1.95 -13.88 1.72
C ASN A 86 1.83 -14.76 2.96
N PRO A 87 2.30 -16.01 2.91
CA PRO A 87 2.36 -16.86 4.09
C PRO A 87 3.32 -16.27 5.15
N ILE A 88 3.18 -16.75 6.37
CA ILE A 88 4.20 -16.58 7.43
C ILE A 88 4.86 -17.91 7.70
N ILE A 89 6.07 -17.86 8.24
CA ILE A 89 6.83 -19.03 8.64
C ILE A 89 7.03 -18.97 10.15
N VAL A 90 6.64 -20.04 10.84
CA VAL A 90 6.79 -20.17 12.29
C VAL A 90 7.35 -21.56 12.56
N ASP A 91 8.58 -21.65 13.02
CA ASP A 91 9.35 -22.89 13.08
C ASP A 91 9.35 -23.58 11.70
N ASP A 92 8.99 -24.88 11.66
CA ASP A 92 8.88 -25.67 10.42
C ASP A 92 7.47 -25.58 9.77
N LYS A 93 6.67 -24.55 10.08
CA LYS A 93 5.28 -24.41 9.58
C LYS A 93 5.13 -23.22 8.65
N ILE A 94 4.51 -23.46 7.50
CA ILE A 94 4.02 -22.42 6.60
C ILE A 94 2.55 -22.17 6.93
N ILE A 95 2.20 -20.96 7.33
CA ILE A 95 0.83 -20.61 7.74
C ILE A 95 0.27 -19.61 6.75
N THR A 96 -0.90 -19.94 6.18
CA THR A 96 -1.52 -19.16 5.09
C THR A 96 -3.05 -19.28 5.11
N PRO A 97 -3.79 -18.26 4.63
CA PRO A 97 -5.19 -18.44 4.31
C PRO A 97 -5.38 -19.34 3.07
N THR A 98 -6.58 -19.90 2.92
CA THR A 98 -6.98 -20.70 1.76
C THR A 98 -8.08 -19.99 0.94
N PRO A 99 -8.31 -20.40 -0.33
CA PRO A 99 -9.42 -19.88 -1.13
C PRO A 99 -10.79 -20.06 -0.46
N GLY A 100 -10.99 -21.15 0.29
CA GLY A 100 -12.20 -21.44 1.04
C GLY A 100 -12.36 -20.68 2.36
N HIS A 101 -11.55 -19.63 2.56
CA HIS A 101 -11.61 -18.76 3.73
C HIS A 101 -11.27 -19.45 5.06
N ASN A 102 -10.35 -20.41 5.03
CA ASN A 102 -9.74 -21.01 6.21
C ASN A 102 -8.32 -20.52 6.40
N ILE A 103 -7.72 -20.81 7.55
CA ILE A 103 -6.29 -20.64 7.79
C ILE A 103 -5.69 -22.03 8.05
N VAL A 104 -4.61 -22.35 7.36
CA VAL A 104 -3.95 -23.65 7.48
C VAL A 104 -2.49 -23.48 7.90
N ALA A 105 -1.97 -24.48 8.61
CA ALA A 105 -0.54 -24.69 8.73
C ALA A 105 -0.13 -25.92 7.94
N ILE A 106 0.93 -25.78 7.20
CA ILE A 106 1.52 -26.80 6.33
C ILE A 106 2.92 -27.07 6.83
N ASP A 107 3.29 -28.34 6.96
CA ASP A 107 4.66 -28.74 7.24
C ASP A 107 5.57 -28.32 6.09
N SER A 108 6.61 -27.54 6.36
CA SER A 108 7.45 -26.93 5.33
C SER A 108 8.27 -27.95 4.54
N LYS A 109 8.56 -29.12 5.12
CA LYS A 109 9.38 -30.17 4.49
C LYS A 109 8.54 -31.10 3.62
N SER A 110 7.35 -31.48 4.09
CA SER A 110 6.52 -32.50 3.42
C SER A 110 5.33 -31.95 2.66
N GLY A 111 4.95 -30.69 2.85
CA GLY A 111 3.75 -30.10 2.27
C GLY A 111 2.44 -30.62 2.88
N LYS A 112 2.49 -31.41 3.98
CA LYS A 112 1.29 -31.94 4.64
C LYS A 112 0.61 -30.90 5.50
N GLU A 113 -0.73 -30.85 5.44
CA GLU A 113 -1.53 -30.03 6.35
C GLU A 113 -1.41 -30.56 7.79
N LEU A 114 -1.00 -29.67 8.70
CA LEU A 114 -0.86 -29.98 10.12
C LEU A 114 -2.15 -29.66 10.89
N TRP A 115 -2.77 -28.52 10.54
CA TRP A 115 -4.05 -28.12 11.11
C TRP A 115 -4.77 -27.13 10.19
N ARG A 116 -6.10 -27.04 10.40
CA ARG A 116 -6.98 -26.11 9.70
C ARG A 116 -7.91 -25.42 10.70
N PHE A 117 -7.89 -24.09 10.69
CA PHE A 117 -8.85 -23.26 11.36
C PHE A 117 -9.96 -22.85 10.39
N LYS A 118 -11.19 -23.24 10.68
CA LYS A 118 -12.37 -22.84 9.90
C LYS A 118 -12.85 -21.48 10.38
N SER A 119 -12.69 -20.46 9.56
CA SER A 119 -13.23 -19.13 9.86
C SER A 119 -14.75 -19.12 9.69
N LYS A 120 -15.43 -18.39 10.58
CA LYS A 120 -16.87 -18.13 10.46
C LYS A 120 -17.17 -16.93 9.56
N SER A 121 -16.17 -16.14 9.26
CA SER A 121 -16.26 -14.93 8.46
C SER A 121 -15.58 -15.08 7.12
N ARG A 122 -15.98 -14.25 6.16
CA ARG A 122 -15.33 -14.22 4.84
C ARG A 122 -14.00 -13.49 4.90
N PHE A 123 -13.03 -13.95 4.10
CA PHE A 123 -11.73 -13.33 3.89
C PHE A 123 -10.88 -13.15 5.15
N PRO A 124 -10.70 -14.21 5.98
CA PRO A 124 -9.74 -14.14 7.07
C PRO A 124 -8.34 -13.89 6.52
N ALA A 125 -7.57 -13.04 7.19
CA ALA A 125 -6.21 -12.71 6.79
C ALA A 125 -6.07 -12.31 5.31
N GLN A 126 -7.03 -11.56 4.74
CA GLN A 126 -7.08 -11.30 3.30
C GLN A 126 -5.73 -10.83 2.73
N ARG A 127 -4.97 -10.01 3.49
CA ARG A 127 -3.65 -9.52 3.10
C ARG A 127 -2.59 -9.77 4.15
N GLY A 128 -2.81 -10.71 5.04
CA GLY A 128 -1.77 -11.24 5.87
C GLY A 128 -2.10 -11.52 7.32
N LEU A 129 -1.13 -12.17 7.92
CA LEU A 129 -1.08 -12.60 9.31
C LEU A 129 0.20 -12.07 9.96
N VAL A 130 0.25 -12.16 11.28
CA VAL A 130 1.46 -11.94 12.06
C VAL A 130 1.54 -12.96 13.18
N TYR A 131 2.71 -13.53 13.38
CA TYR A 131 3.05 -14.32 14.54
C TYR A 131 3.65 -13.43 15.62
N TRP A 132 3.38 -13.76 16.85
CA TRP A 132 3.90 -13.12 18.05
C TRP A 132 4.38 -14.16 19.04
N GLU A 133 5.59 -13.99 19.52
CA GLU A 133 6.25 -14.94 20.44
C GLU A 133 5.65 -15.00 21.85
N GLY A 134 4.70 -14.10 22.13
CA GLY A 134 4.13 -13.98 23.46
C GLY A 134 4.95 -13.08 24.37
N ASN A 135 4.55 -13.06 25.64
CA ASN A 135 5.26 -12.39 26.71
C ASN A 135 4.98 -13.12 28.06
N LYS A 136 5.37 -12.51 29.17
CA LYS A 136 5.14 -13.10 30.52
C LYS A 136 3.65 -13.27 30.86
N ILE A 137 2.73 -12.59 30.17
CA ILE A 137 1.29 -12.58 30.44
C ILE A 137 0.53 -13.47 29.47
N SER A 138 0.88 -13.41 28.19
CA SER A 138 0.15 -14.06 27.11
C SER A 138 1.05 -15.00 26.31
N LYS A 139 0.50 -16.15 25.95
CA LYS A 139 1.19 -17.19 25.16
C LYS A 139 1.42 -16.74 23.71
N PRO A 140 2.39 -17.35 23.01
CA PRO A 140 2.59 -17.15 21.57
C PRO A 140 1.30 -17.36 20.78
N GLY A 141 1.16 -16.65 19.65
CA GLY A 141 -0.02 -16.78 18.82
C GLY A 141 0.07 -16.09 17.48
N ILE A 142 -0.92 -16.40 16.65
CA ILE A 142 -1.06 -15.88 15.30
C ILE A 142 -2.25 -14.92 15.27
N PHE A 143 -1.99 -13.67 14.88
CA PHE A 143 -3.05 -12.67 14.76
C PHE A 143 -3.41 -12.42 13.30
N PHE A 144 -4.70 -12.28 13.05
CA PHE A 144 -5.23 -11.87 11.76
C PHE A 144 -6.56 -11.15 11.93
N SER A 145 -6.91 -10.36 10.91
CA SER A 145 -8.21 -9.68 10.84
C SER A 145 -9.09 -10.29 9.75
N ASP A 146 -10.39 -10.13 9.92
CA ASP A 146 -11.39 -10.38 8.90
C ASP A 146 -12.42 -9.24 8.82
N HIS A 147 -13.58 -9.49 8.24
CA HIS A 147 -14.66 -8.48 8.13
C HIS A 147 -15.29 -8.11 9.48
N SER A 148 -15.18 -8.95 10.50
CA SER A 148 -15.85 -8.79 11.79
C SER A 148 -14.93 -8.28 12.90
N GLY A 149 -13.62 -8.53 12.80
CA GLY A 149 -12.69 -8.13 13.82
C GLY A 149 -11.30 -8.77 13.75
N LEU A 150 -10.66 -8.82 14.88
CA LEU A 150 -9.30 -9.31 15.09
C LEU A 150 -9.34 -10.59 15.92
N TYR A 151 -8.63 -11.60 15.46
CA TYR A 151 -8.54 -12.92 16.06
C TYR A 151 -7.13 -13.23 16.53
N LYS A 152 -7.04 -14.09 17.56
CA LYS A 152 -5.80 -14.75 17.97
C LYS A 152 -5.97 -16.26 17.93
N LEU A 153 -5.10 -16.95 17.20
CA LEU A 153 -4.95 -18.40 17.28
C LEU A 153 -3.70 -18.75 18.05
N SER A 154 -3.73 -19.89 18.75
CA SER A 154 -2.53 -20.54 19.20
C SER A 154 -1.71 -21.06 18.02
N VAL A 155 -0.46 -21.42 18.23
CA VAL A 155 0.41 -22.04 17.20
C VAL A 155 -0.12 -23.38 16.67
N ASN A 156 -1.10 -23.98 17.36
CA ASN A 156 -1.78 -25.21 16.97
C ASN A 156 -3.14 -24.98 16.28
N GLY A 157 -3.40 -23.76 15.83
CA GLY A 157 -4.59 -23.41 15.05
C GLY A 157 -5.90 -23.33 15.84
N LYS A 158 -5.86 -23.29 17.17
CA LYS A 158 -7.05 -23.13 18.02
C LYS A 158 -7.23 -21.68 18.47
N LEU A 159 -8.46 -21.20 18.58
CA LEU A 159 -8.71 -19.89 19.17
C LEU A 159 -8.10 -19.79 20.57
N ASP A 160 -7.35 -18.71 20.80
CA ASP A 160 -6.80 -18.41 22.12
C ASP A 160 -7.84 -17.66 22.96
N TYR A 161 -8.63 -18.39 23.74
CA TYR A 161 -9.72 -17.83 24.54
C TYR A 161 -9.28 -16.83 25.62
N SER A 162 -7.99 -16.71 25.89
CA SER A 162 -7.47 -15.67 26.80
C SER A 162 -7.40 -14.28 26.15
N PHE A 163 -7.56 -14.19 24.82
CA PHE A 163 -7.50 -12.93 24.08
C PHE A 163 -8.91 -12.38 23.82
N GLY A 164 -9.17 -11.15 24.25
CA GLY A 164 -10.42 -10.45 24.02
C GLY A 164 -11.65 -11.22 24.56
N ASP A 165 -12.71 -11.28 23.76
CA ASP A 165 -13.88 -12.12 24.05
C ASP A 165 -13.69 -13.47 23.34
N LYS A 166 -13.20 -14.48 24.06
CA LYS A 166 -13.01 -15.87 23.58
C LYS A 166 -12.19 -15.96 22.28
N GLY A 167 -11.08 -15.25 22.24
CA GLY A 167 -10.15 -15.28 21.09
C GLY A 167 -10.45 -14.23 20.01
N PHE A 168 -11.32 -13.27 20.28
CA PHE A 168 -11.83 -12.31 19.33
C PHE A 168 -11.97 -10.90 19.91
N ILE A 169 -11.70 -9.90 19.11
CA ILE A 169 -11.99 -8.48 19.41
C ILE A 169 -12.77 -7.92 18.22
N LYS A 170 -13.97 -7.39 18.49
CA LYS A 170 -14.75 -6.68 17.47
C LYS A 170 -14.07 -5.38 17.07
N THR A 171 -13.76 -5.23 15.79
CA THR A 171 -13.20 -4.00 15.22
C THR A 171 -13.97 -3.60 13.96
N ASN A 172 -13.64 -2.45 13.38
CA ASN A 172 -14.06 -2.18 12.02
C ASN A 172 -13.29 -3.11 11.05
N LEU A 173 -13.89 -3.35 9.86
CA LEU A 173 -13.26 -4.13 8.81
C LEU A 173 -11.79 -3.75 8.62
N SER A 174 -10.91 -4.71 8.76
CA SER A 174 -9.48 -4.62 8.41
C SER A 174 -9.13 -5.75 7.43
N LYS A 175 -8.29 -5.45 6.46
CA LYS A 175 -7.85 -6.43 5.44
C LYS A 175 -6.35 -6.70 5.49
N THR A 176 -5.60 -5.89 6.22
CA THR A 176 -4.14 -5.92 6.22
C THR A 176 -3.59 -6.77 7.35
N ALA A 177 -2.35 -7.25 7.20
CA ALA A 177 -1.65 -7.90 8.30
C ALA A 177 -1.49 -6.94 9.48
N PRO A 178 -1.90 -7.32 10.70
CA PRO A 178 -1.61 -6.52 11.88
C PRO A 178 -0.10 -6.28 12.05
N LEU A 179 0.25 -5.20 12.77
CA LEU A 179 1.60 -4.95 13.27
C LEU A 179 1.65 -5.20 14.77
N ILE A 180 2.82 -5.59 15.28
CA ILE A 180 3.07 -5.72 16.69
C ILE A 180 4.30 -4.90 17.06
N ILE A 181 4.14 -3.98 18.00
CA ILE A 181 5.22 -3.19 18.59
C ILE A 181 5.11 -3.34 20.11
N ASP A 182 6.08 -3.96 20.74
CA ASP A 182 6.03 -4.34 22.15
C ASP A 182 4.73 -5.09 22.48
N ASN A 183 3.92 -4.57 23.41
CA ASN A 183 2.62 -5.12 23.77
C ASN A 183 1.44 -4.44 23.08
N LYS A 184 1.66 -3.86 21.88
CA LYS A 184 0.62 -3.17 21.11
C LYS A 184 0.39 -3.84 19.77
N LEU A 185 -0.87 -4.17 19.51
CA LEU A 185 -1.37 -4.53 18.20
C LEU A 185 -1.84 -3.28 17.47
N ILE A 186 -1.39 -3.11 16.25
CA ILE A 186 -1.76 -1.99 15.39
C ILE A 186 -2.47 -2.55 14.16
N ILE A 187 -3.68 -2.07 13.90
CA ILE A 187 -4.46 -2.45 12.72
C ILE A 187 -4.91 -1.21 11.95
N SER A 188 -5.00 -1.36 10.66
CA SER A 188 -5.64 -0.37 9.78
C SER A 188 -7.07 -0.78 9.49
N THR A 189 -8.01 0.17 9.48
CA THR A 189 -9.42 -0.14 9.28
C THR A 189 -10.04 0.62 8.11
N PHE A 190 -11.12 0.06 7.57
CA PHE A 190 -11.92 0.69 6.51
C PHE A 190 -12.85 1.80 7.02
N ALA A 191 -12.98 1.98 8.33
CA ALA A 191 -13.54 3.20 8.93
C ALA A 191 -12.46 4.29 9.08
N PRO A 192 -11.74 4.61 8.05
CA PRO A 192 -10.35 4.98 7.83
C PRO A 192 -9.66 5.41 9.11
N SER A 193 -9.25 4.46 9.92
CA SER A 193 -8.51 4.68 11.18
C SER A 193 -7.34 3.72 11.33
N ILE A 194 -6.39 4.12 12.14
CA ILE A 194 -5.36 3.25 12.71
C ILE A 194 -5.71 3.07 14.18
N ASP A 195 -5.95 1.82 14.54
CA ASP A 195 -6.33 1.45 15.90
C ASP A 195 -5.13 0.78 16.59
N ILE A 196 -4.74 1.31 17.73
CA ILE A 196 -3.70 0.77 18.61
C ILE A 196 -4.39 0.07 19.77
N ILE A 197 -4.12 -1.22 19.93
CA ILE A 197 -4.80 -2.12 20.85
C ILE A 197 -3.76 -2.75 21.78
N ASP A 198 -4.05 -2.82 23.05
CA ASP A 198 -3.23 -3.59 23.99
C ASP A 198 -3.37 -5.08 23.70
N ILE A 199 -2.24 -5.75 23.48
CA ILE A 199 -2.20 -7.15 23.01
C ILE A 199 -2.69 -8.15 24.05
N ASN A 200 -2.57 -7.82 25.34
CA ASN A 200 -2.97 -8.69 26.44
C ASN A 200 -4.47 -8.56 26.75
N SER A 201 -4.95 -7.30 26.88
CA SER A 201 -6.33 -7.03 27.29
C SER A 201 -7.31 -6.87 26.14
N GLY A 202 -6.82 -6.63 24.91
CA GLY A 202 -7.67 -6.31 23.78
C GLY A 202 -8.31 -4.92 23.82
N LYS A 203 -7.94 -4.07 24.81
CA LYS A 203 -8.48 -2.71 24.92
C LYS A 203 -7.84 -1.78 23.92
N THR A 204 -8.65 -0.94 23.27
CA THR A 204 -8.13 0.12 22.41
C THR A 204 -7.46 1.19 23.26
N LEU A 205 -6.17 1.43 22.99
CA LEU A 205 -5.34 2.44 23.65
C LEU A 205 -5.43 3.80 22.98
N TRP A 206 -5.53 3.79 21.64
CA TRP A 206 -5.62 4.98 20.82
C TRP A 206 -6.19 4.67 19.45
N LYS A 207 -6.85 5.67 18.83
CA LYS A 207 -7.29 5.65 17.44
C LYS A 207 -6.88 6.94 16.75
N PHE A 208 -6.20 6.80 15.63
CA PHE A 208 -5.96 7.91 14.73
C PHE A 208 -6.94 7.82 13.55
N PHE A 209 -7.80 8.83 13.43
CA PHE A 209 -8.75 8.90 12.33
C PHE A 209 -8.13 9.66 11.16
N LEU A 210 -8.05 9.00 10.00
CA LEU A 210 -7.59 9.60 8.74
C LEU A 210 -8.61 10.61 8.19
N LYS A 211 -9.79 10.69 8.80
CA LYS A 211 -10.86 11.56 8.41
C LYS A 211 -11.62 12.08 9.61
N LYS A 212 -11.79 13.39 9.72
CA LYS A 212 -12.67 13.99 10.72
C LYS A 212 -14.14 13.82 10.29
N LYS A 213 -15.01 13.56 11.24
CA LYS A 213 -16.47 13.31 11.09
C LYS A 213 -17.22 14.40 10.30
N HIS A 214 -16.64 15.59 10.14
CA HIS A 214 -17.26 16.76 9.54
C HIS A 214 -16.60 17.30 8.26
N GLN A 215 -15.63 16.61 7.69
CA GLN A 215 -15.05 17.04 6.41
C GLN A 215 -15.85 16.46 5.24
N GLY A 216 -17.12 16.91 5.08
CA GLY A 216 -17.93 16.93 3.86
C GLY A 216 -17.89 15.73 2.90
N LEU A 217 -17.36 14.61 3.31
CA LEU A 217 -17.43 13.39 2.52
C LEU A 217 -18.82 12.80 2.74
N TYR A 218 -19.66 12.98 1.77
CA TYR A 218 -21.00 12.43 1.77
C TYR A 218 -20.96 10.92 2.02
N VAL A 219 -21.72 10.51 3.02
CA VAL A 219 -22.30 9.17 3.02
C VAL A 219 -23.32 9.19 1.88
N ASN A 220 -22.89 8.78 0.68
CA ASN A 220 -23.84 8.64 -0.41
C ASN A 220 -24.85 7.51 -0.03
N SER A 221 -25.94 7.44 -0.80
CA SER A 221 -27.03 6.47 -0.65
C SER A 221 -26.60 5.00 -0.54
N TYR A 222 -25.34 4.67 -0.75
CA TYR A 222 -24.77 3.33 -0.65
C TYR A 222 -24.07 3.02 0.68
N LYS A 223 -24.14 3.89 1.69
CA LYS A 223 -23.58 3.68 3.04
C LYS A 223 -22.06 3.31 3.06
N ARG A 224 -21.31 3.58 2.00
CA ARG A 224 -19.87 3.35 1.98
C ARG A 224 -19.15 4.57 2.54
N LEU A 225 -18.41 4.36 3.61
CA LEU A 225 -17.51 5.36 4.16
C LEU A 225 -16.42 5.70 3.13
N GLY A 226 -16.20 6.98 2.93
CA GLY A 226 -15.61 7.55 1.74
C GLY A 226 -14.11 7.53 1.59
N GLY A 227 -13.47 6.39 1.41
CA GLY A 227 -12.08 6.33 0.93
C GLY A 227 -11.01 6.67 1.96
N CYS A 228 -9.82 7.02 1.50
CA CYS A 228 -8.61 7.26 2.31
C CYS A 228 -8.20 6.07 3.18
N ASN A 229 -8.61 4.87 2.80
CA ASN A 229 -8.37 3.66 3.60
C ASN A 229 -6.92 3.21 3.45
N PRO A 230 -6.26 2.82 4.54
CA PRO A 230 -4.93 2.22 4.47
C PRO A 230 -5.03 0.72 4.14
N TRP A 231 -5.61 0.40 2.99
CA TRP A 231 -5.95 -0.96 2.58
C TRP A 231 -4.78 -1.75 1.99
N GLY A 232 -3.70 -1.04 1.61
CA GLY A 232 -2.48 -1.67 1.10
C GLY A 232 -1.63 -2.31 2.19
N GLY A 233 -1.65 -1.74 3.37
CA GLY A 233 -0.88 -2.20 4.52
C GLY A 233 -0.26 -1.05 5.31
N ILE A 234 0.40 -1.44 6.38
CA ILE A 234 1.09 -0.55 7.30
C ILE A 234 2.47 -1.12 7.62
N SER A 235 3.43 -0.26 7.93
CA SER A 235 4.78 -0.65 8.35
C SER A 235 5.19 0.13 9.59
N ALA A 236 6.23 -0.30 10.28
CA ALA A 236 6.66 0.38 11.49
C ALA A 236 8.16 0.29 11.72
N ASP A 237 8.68 1.39 12.23
CA ASP A 237 9.94 1.43 12.96
C ASP A 237 9.66 1.04 14.41
N THR A 238 10.08 -0.17 14.77
CA THR A 238 9.81 -0.74 16.09
C THR A 238 10.63 -0.06 17.18
N ASN A 239 11.81 0.45 16.88
CA ASN A 239 12.69 1.12 17.83
C ASN A 239 12.16 2.50 18.18
N LYS A 240 11.82 3.30 17.18
CA LYS A 240 11.27 4.65 17.38
C LYS A 240 9.78 4.67 17.69
N LYS A 241 9.09 3.51 17.61
CA LYS A 241 7.64 3.38 17.84
C LYS A 241 6.82 4.27 16.87
N ILE A 242 7.25 4.31 15.61
CA ILE A 242 6.61 5.08 14.54
C ILE A 242 5.94 4.13 13.56
N VAL A 243 4.67 4.37 13.25
CA VAL A 243 3.87 3.63 12.28
C VAL A 243 3.74 4.45 11.00
N TYR A 244 4.02 3.82 9.86
CA TYR A 244 3.91 4.40 8.53
C TYR A 244 2.74 3.78 7.79
N ILE A 245 2.02 4.61 7.05
CA ILE A 245 0.76 4.26 6.41
C ILE A 245 0.76 4.82 5.00
N THR A 246 0.33 4.01 4.04
CA THR A 246 -0.09 4.48 2.72
C THR A 246 -1.61 4.42 2.64
N THR A 247 -2.22 5.38 1.96
CA THR A 247 -3.67 5.51 1.89
C THR A 247 -4.17 5.49 0.46
N GLY A 248 -5.37 4.94 0.28
CA GLY A 248 -6.10 4.98 -0.97
C GLY A 248 -6.71 6.34 -1.28
N ASN A 249 -7.37 6.43 -2.43
CA ASN A 249 -8.07 7.61 -2.88
C ASN A 249 -9.34 7.89 -2.06
N ALA A 250 -9.90 9.09 -2.26
CA ALA A 250 -11.20 9.45 -1.72
C ALA A 250 -12.32 8.84 -2.57
N GLN A 251 -13.44 8.49 -1.94
CA GLN A 251 -14.63 7.99 -2.65
C GLN A 251 -15.71 9.08 -2.79
N PRO A 252 -16.46 9.05 -3.89
CA PRO A 252 -16.45 8.14 -5.05
C PRO A 252 -15.17 8.25 -5.88
N ASP A 253 -14.66 7.11 -6.38
CA ASP A 253 -13.33 7.00 -6.98
C ASP A 253 -13.12 7.91 -8.19
N TYR A 254 -14.13 8.03 -9.06
CA TYR A 254 -14.05 8.76 -10.34
C TYR A 254 -14.88 10.03 -10.38
N TYR A 255 -15.52 10.42 -9.26
CA TYR A 255 -16.37 11.59 -9.18
C TYR A 255 -16.03 12.46 -7.97
N GLY A 256 -15.55 13.66 -8.22
CA GLY A 256 -15.02 14.55 -7.18
C GLY A 256 -15.92 15.73 -6.77
N ASN A 257 -17.01 16.01 -7.52
CA ASN A 257 -17.78 17.25 -7.34
C ASN A 257 -18.44 17.37 -5.95
N ASN A 258 -18.74 16.26 -5.29
CA ASN A 258 -19.37 16.23 -3.97
C ASN A 258 -18.35 16.10 -2.81
N ARG A 259 -17.05 16.14 -3.09
CA ARG A 259 -15.98 16.07 -2.10
C ARG A 259 -14.90 17.14 -2.32
N PRO A 260 -15.23 18.42 -2.14
CA PRO A 260 -14.33 19.54 -2.44
C PRO A 260 -13.03 19.49 -1.62
N GLY A 261 -12.03 20.24 -2.07
CA GLY A 261 -10.72 20.33 -1.43
C GLY A 261 -9.77 19.19 -1.78
N SER A 262 -8.60 19.17 -1.16
CA SER A 262 -7.54 18.20 -1.44
C SER A 262 -7.86 16.77 -1.02
N ASN A 263 -8.91 16.56 -0.26
CA ASN A 263 -9.20 15.28 0.40
C ASN A 263 -8.01 14.79 1.24
N LYS A 264 -7.56 15.64 2.15
CA LYS A 264 -6.38 15.43 2.99
C LYS A 264 -6.32 14.01 3.58
N PHE A 265 -5.11 13.45 3.63
CA PHE A 265 -4.78 12.09 4.04
C PHE A 265 -5.20 10.98 3.06
N CYS A 266 -5.87 11.30 1.93
CA CYS A 266 -5.99 10.35 0.84
C CYS A 266 -4.73 10.39 -0.05
N ASN A 267 -4.42 9.31 -0.75
CA ASN A 267 -3.24 9.20 -1.63
C ASN A 267 -1.96 9.68 -0.94
N SER A 268 -1.74 9.25 0.30
CA SER A 268 -0.72 9.86 1.16
C SER A 268 0.18 8.82 1.84
N ILE A 269 1.41 9.22 2.15
CA ILE A 269 2.27 8.58 3.14
C ILE A 269 2.10 9.37 4.44
N ILE A 270 1.85 8.68 5.55
CA ILE A 270 1.62 9.29 6.86
C ILE A 270 2.47 8.59 7.90
N ALA A 271 3.16 9.34 8.76
CA ALA A 271 3.91 8.83 9.89
C ALA A 271 3.25 9.21 11.22
N LEU A 272 3.06 8.22 12.08
CA LEU A 272 2.43 8.37 13.39
C LEU A 272 3.37 7.91 14.52
N ASP A 273 3.64 8.78 15.46
CA ASP A 273 4.27 8.44 16.73
C ASP A 273 3.21 7.86 17.67
N ILE A 274 3.29 6.56 17.94
CA ILE A 274 2.29 5.87 18.76
C ILE A 274 2.51 6.02 20.26
N LEU A 275 3.70 6.44 20.69
CA LEU A 275 3.96 6.76 22.12
C LEU A 275 3.33 8.09 22.47
N ASN A 276 3.62 9.13 21.71
CA ASN A 276 3.13 10.47 21.94
C ASN A 276 1.75 10.72 21.33
N LYS A 277 1.15 9.71 20.68
CA LYS A 277 -0.18 9.75 20.06
C LYS A 277 -0.37 10.94 19.12
N LYS A 278 0.61 11.19 18.25
CA LYS A 278 0.61 12.32 17.33
C LYS A 278 1.03 11.91 15.91
N LYS A 279 0.60 12.70 14.95
CA LYS A 279 1.12 12.64 13.57
C LYS A 279 2.46 13.37 13.51
N ILE A 280 3.47 12.77 12.89
CA ILE A 280 4.77 13.38 12.62
C ILE A 280 4.67 14.18 11.33
N PHE A 281 4.39 13.52 10.21
CA PHE A 281 4.22 14.16 8.92
C PHE A 281 3.11 13.48 8.10
N ASP A 282 2.69 14.15 7.03
CA ASP A 282 1.91 13.58 5.94
C ASP A 282 2.41 14.15 4.61
N PHE A 283 2.57 13.30 3.64
CA PHE A 283 2.90 13.64 2.26
C PHE A 283 1.77 13.14 1.36
N GLN A 284 1.10 14.04 0.65
CA GLN A 284 0.01 13.70 -0.26
C GLN A 284 0.53 13.74 -1.70
N GLU A 285 0.44 12.63 -2.42
CA GLU A 285 0.86 12.54 -3.82
C GLU A 285 -0.14 13.23 -4.73
N ILE A 286 -1.42 12.85 -4.68
CA ILE A 286 -2.47 13.39 -5.54
C ILE A 286 -3.58 14.00 -4.68
N PRO A 287 -3.67 15.35 -4.62
CA PRO A 287 -4.83 16.00 -4.08
C PRO A 287 -6.04 15.80 -4.98
N HIS A 288 -7.21 15.56 -4.38
CA HIS A 288 -8.49 15.46 -5.09
C HIS A 288 -8.48 14.43 -6.24
N ASP A 289 -7.93 13.24 -5.97
CA ASP A 289 -7.86 12.16 -6.94
C ASP A 289 -9.25 11.77 -7.47
N VAL A 290 -9.44 11.81 -8.78
CA VAL A 290 -10.63 11.36 -9.52
C VAL A 290 -10.32 10.26 -10.54
N TRP A 291 -9.17 9.59 -10.38
CA TRP A 291 -8.67 8.57 -11.29
C TRP A 291 -8.46 7.21 -10.62
N ASN A 292 -8.70 7.11 -9.29
CA ASN A 292 -8.46 5.91 -8.49
C ASN A 292 -6.95 5.51 -8.46
N ARG A 293 -6.09 6.49 -8.20
CA ARG A 293 -4.63 6.35 -8.16
C ARG A 293 -4.09 6.16 -6.74
N ASP A 294 -4.60 5.15 -6.05
CA ASP A 294 -4.20 4.84 -4.68
C ASP A 294 -2.69 4.66 -4.50
N MET A 295 -2.18 5.02 -3.33
CA MET A 295 -0.98 4.39 -2.80
C MET A 295 -1.36 3.04 -2.21
N ALA A 296 -1.31 2.01 -3.04
CA ALA A 296 -2.01 0.75 -2.78
C ALA A 296 -1.22 -0.27 -1.96
N SER A 297 0.11 -0.09 -1.83
CA SER A 297 1.01 -1.05 -1.19
C SER A 297 1.44 -0.60 0.21
N PRO A 298 1.86 -1.52 1.10
CA PRO A 298 2.43 -1.10 2.38
C PRO A 298 3.68 -0.25 2.15
N PRO A 299 3.95 0.77 2.99
CA PRO A 299 5.21 1.50 2.94
C PRO A 299 6.38 0.55 3.18
N ILE A 300 7.50 0.75 2.49
CA ILE A 300 8.71 -0.03 2.72
C ILE A 300 9.67 0.84 3.52
N LEU A 301 10.21 0.32 4.61
CA LEU A 301 11.23 1.00 5.40
C LEU A 301 12.60 0.39 5.11
N GLY A 302 13.61 1.24 5.02
CA GLY A 302 14.98 0.83 4.79
C GLY A 302 15.96 1.96 5.04
N SER A 303 17.17 1.78 4.59
CA SER A 303 18.21 2.82 4.52
C SER A 303 18.75 2.89 3.11
N LEU A 304 19.19 4.07 2.71
CA LEU A 304 19.75 4.35 1.39
C LEU A 304 21.04 5.13 1.55
N LYS A 305 22.07 4.71 0.84
CA LYS A 305 23.38 5.40 0.90
C LYS A 305 23.46 6.48 -0.19
N ILE A 306 23.48 7.74 0.22
CA ILE A 306 23.62 8.89 -0.68
C ILE A 306 24.83 9.71 -0.25
N LYS A 307 25.75 9.99 -1.18
CA LYS A 307 26.96 10.79 -0.92
C LYS A 307 27.71 10.34 0.36
N ASN A 308 27.88 9.03 0.55
CA ASN A 308 28.50 8.40 1.72
C ASN A 308 27.77 8.62 3.06
N LYS A 309 26.53 9.10 3.04
CA LYS A 309 25.66 9.17 4.23
C LYS A 309 24.54 8.16 4.08
N ASN A 310 24.26 7.40 5.12
CA ASN A 310 23.09 6.55 5.16
C ASN A 310 21.90 7.39 5.62
N ILE A 311 20.78 7.23 4.94
CA ILE A 311 19.54 7.96 5.20
C ILE A 311 18.46 6.92 5.48
N ASN A 312 17.81 7.04 6.63
CA ASN A 312 16.66 6.22 6.93
C ASN A 312 15.48 6.67 6.07
N ILE A 313 14.91 5.76 5.29
CA ILE A 313 13.88 6.08 4.30
C ILE A 313 12.57 5.35 4.55
N VAL A 314 11.49 5.97 4.07
CA VAL A 314 10.21 5.32 3.81
C VAL A 314 9.89 5.46 2.33
N ILE A 315 9.56 4.33 1.70
CA ILE A 315 9.22 4.27 0.29
C ILE A 315 7.71 4.04 0.16
N GLY A 316 7.03 4.93 -0.55
CA GLY A 316 5.65 4.78 -0.98
C GLY A 316 5.58 4.41 -2.46
N LEU A 317 4.76 3.42 -2.79
CA LEU A 317 4.54 2.94 -4.15
C LEU A 317 3.10 3.22 -4.56
N SER A 318 2.92 3.81 -5.73
CA SER A 318 1.63 4.31 -6.18
C SER A 318 1.15 3.68 -7.48
N LYS A 319 -0.16 3.64 -7.66
CA LYS A 319 -0.79 3.27 -8.95
C LYS A 319 -0.49 4.25 -10.09
N THR A 320 0.10 5.39 -9.79
CA THR A 320 0.68 6.30 -10.80
C THR A 320 1.97 5.78 -11.42
N GLY A 321 2.55 4.72 -10.86
CA GLY A 321 3.90 4.28 -11.20
C GLY A 321 5.01 5.03 -10.46
N ASN A 322 4.65 6.00 -9.64
CA ASN A 322 5.62 6.78 -8.88
C ASN A 322 6.18 6.00 -7.70
N ILE A 323 7.48 6.17 -7.49
CA ILE A 323 8.21 5.73 -6.31
C ILE A 323 8.55 6.98 -5.51
N ILE A 324 7.94 7.12 -4.34
CA ILE A 324 8.13 8.27 -3.46
C ILE A 324 9.05 7.86 -2.33
N VAL A 325 10.20 8.49 -2.22
CA VAL A 325 11.20 8.21 -1.20
C VAL A 325 11.33 9.43 -0.29
N LEU A 326 11.00 9.26 0.98
CA LEU A 326 11.08 10.31 1.99
C LEU A 326 12.06 9.91 3.08
N GLU A 327 12.72 10.90 3.67
CA GLU A 327 13.42 10.72 4.94
C GLU A 327 12.36 10.38 6.00
N ARG A 328 12.59 9.26 6.70
CA ARG A 328 11.54 8.54 7.43
C ARG A 328 11.03 9.28 8.67
N TYR A 329 11.84 10.15 9.27
CA TYR A 329 11.47 10.85 10.51
C TYR A 329 10.93 12.26 10.29
N THR A 330 11.24 12.88 9.16
CA THR A 330 10.81 14.25 8.85
C THR A 330 9.79 14.33 7.73
N GLY A 331 9.74 13.31 6.86
CA GLY A 331 8.96 13.34 5.62
C GLY A 331 9.57 14.21 4.52
N ALA A 332 10.83 14.63 4.67
CA ALA A 332 11.53 15.37 3.63
C ALA A 332 11.78 14.47 2.40
N PRO A 333 11.60 14.95 1.17
CA PRO A 333 11.91 14.18 -0.01
C PRO A 333 13.42 13.90 -0.09
N VAL A 334 13.77 12.65 -0.40
CA VAL A 334 15.17 12.22 -0.58
C VAL A 334 15.69 12.66 -1.94
N PHE A 335 14.83 12.67 -2.94
CA PHE A 335 15.11 13.14 -4.28
C PHE A 335 14.26 14.37 -4.60
N ASP A 336 14.79 15.27 -5.43
CA ASP A 336 14.01 16.41 -5.91
C ASP A 336 12.74 15.93 -6.61
N MET A 337 11.64 16.59 -6.32
CA MET A 337 10.33 16.27 -6.88
C MET A 337 9.84 17.42 -7.74
N ARG A 338 9.30 17.09 -8.92
CA ARG A 338 8.65 18.04 -9.80
C ARG A 338 7.23 17.61 -10.07
N TYR A 339 6.29 18.47 -9.75
CA TYR A 339 4.87 18.27 -9.97
C TYR A 339 4.37 19.16 -11.11
N ARG A 340 3.59 18.58 -12.01
CA ARG A 340 2.77 19.36 -12.94
C ARG A 340 1.50 19.79 -12.22
N LEU A 341 1.20 21.09 -12.25
CA LEU A 341 -0.03 21.63 -11.72
C LEU A 341 -1.04 21.80 -12.86
N GLY A 342 -2.11 21.02 -12.84
CA GLY A 342 -3.28 21.22 -13.69
C GLY A 342 -4.22 22.21 -13.05
N GLU A 343 -4.63 23.23 -13.77
CA GLU A 343 -5.73 24.11 -13.36
C GLU A 343 -7.06 23.56 -13.90
N ASP A 344 -8.01 23.28 -13.02
CA ASP A 344 -9.41 23.21 -13.46
C ASP A 344 -9.89 24.66 -13.61
N LYS A 345 -10.17 25.08 -14.82
CA LYS A 345 -10.66 26.44 -15.13
C LYS A 345 -11.93 26.81 -14.36
N ASN A 346 -12.68 25.82 -13.87
CA ASN A 346 -13.93 25.97 -13.14
C ASN A 346 -13.78 25.94 -11.62
N ASP A 347 -12.62 25.54 -11.09
CA ASP A 347 -12.38 25.47 -9.65
C ASP A 347 -10.90 25.78 -9.33
N LYS A 348 -10.65 27.05 -9.01
CA LYS A 348 -9.31 27.58 -8.69
C LYS A 348 -8.58 26.84 -7.54
N ASN A 349 -9.27 25.97 -6.80
CA ASN A 349 -8.73 25.20 -5.68
C ASN A 349 -8.38 23.75 -6.04
N LYS A 350 -8.62 23.33 -7.27
CA LYS A 350 -8.31 21.97 -7.73
C LYS A 350 -6.97 21.94 -8.45
N TYR A 351 -5.95 21.57 -7.69
CA TYR A 351 -4.61 21.31 -8.22
C TYR A 351 -4.47 19.82 -8.49
N TYR A 352 -4.23 19.47 -9.74
CA TYR A 352 -3.82 18.11 -10.11
C TYR A 352 -2.30 18.07 -10.01
N LEU A 353 -1.78 17.24 -9.13
CA LEU A 353 -0.36 17.02 -9.01
C LEU A 353 0.00 15.78 -9.84
N ASP A 354 0.66 16.01 -10.94
CA ASP A 354 1.34 14.95 -11.69
C ASP A 354 2.82 14.98 -11.30
N LEU A 355 3.28 13.92 -10.67
CA LEU A 355 4.69 13.80 -10.30
C LEU A 355 5.49 13.39 -11.53
N GLU A 356 6.23 14.33 -12.10
CA GLU A 356 7.09 14.07 -13.25
C GLU A 356 8.51 13.65 -12.86
N LYS A 357 8.95 13.97 -11.63
CA LYS A 357 10.24 13.54 -11.10
C LYS A 357 10.12 13.14 -9.63
N PRO A 358 10.74 12.03 -9.21
CA PRO A 358 11.44 11.07 -10.06
C PRO A 358 10.52 10.48 -11.14
N GLU A 359 11.09 10.09 -12.26
CA GLU A 359 10.33 9.49 -13.35
C GLU A 359 9.60 8.23 -12.85
N PRO A 360 8.32 8.04 -13.24
CA PRO A 360 7.59 6.82 -12.88
C PRO A 360 8.28 5.60 -13.49
N VAL A 361 8.14 4.44 -12.84
CA VAL A 361 8.73 3.15 -13.28
C VAL A 361 8.33 2.82 -14.72
N GLU A 362 7.15 3.30 -15.12
CA GLU A 362 6.60 3.11 -16.46
C GLU A 362 5.95 4.42 -16.92
N ASN A 363 6.09 4.74 -18.21
CA ASN A 363 5.24 5.78 -18.79
C ASN A 363 3.81 5.22 -18.92
N PHE A 364 2.92 5.66 -18.05
CA PHE A 364 1.51 5.27 -18.07
C PHE A 364 0.63 6.18 -18.93
N GLU A 365 1.20 7.05 -19.76
CA GLU A 365 0.43 7.68 -20.82
C GLU A 365 0.01 6.60 -21.83
N PHE A 366 -1.30 6.51 -22.08
CA PHE A 366 -1.83 5.63 -23.08
C PHE A 366 -1.64 6.29 -24.43
N LEU A 367 -0.74 5.73 -25.25
CA LEU A 367 -0.46 6.18 -26.60
C LEU A 367 -1.26 5.34 -27.59
N LYS A 368 -1.62 5.91 -28.75
CA LYS A 368 -2.21 5.13 -29.87
C LYS A 368 -1.33 3.96 -30.29
N SER A 369 -0.01 4.09 -30.16
CA SER A 369 0.94 3.02 -30.40
C SER A 369 0.77 1.81 -29.48
N ASP A 370 0.23 1.99 -28.29
CA ASP A 370 -0.03 0.88 -27.36
C ASP A 370 -1.17 -0.03 -27.82
N LEU A 371 -1.94 0.39 -28.82
CA LEU A 371 -3.03 -0.37 -29.43
C LEU A 371 -2.60 -1.27 -30.60
N ILE A 372 -1.38 -1.14 -31.09
CA ILE A 372 -0.94 -1.72 -32.37
C ILE A 372 -0.50 -3.19 -32.23
N ASP A 373 -0.35 -3.70 -31.00
CA ASP A 373 0.18 -5.04 -30.73
C ASP A 373 -0.90 -6.15 -30.64
N LEU A 374 -2.15 -5.83 -31.00
CA LEU A 374 -3.25 -6.78 -31.01
C LEU A 374 -3.37 -7.47 -32.38
N LYS A 375 -3.09 -8.77 -32.42
CA LYS A 375 -3.10 -9.57 -33.65
C LYS A 375 -4.47 -9.60 -34.40
N GLN A 376 -4.45 -9.11 -35.62
CA GLN A 376 -5.36 -9.27 -36.76
C GLN A 376 -6.87 -9.00 -36.55
N ASN A 377 -7.71 -9.91 -36.08
CA ASN A 377 -9.18 -9.70 -36.09
C ASN A 377 -9.73 -8.97 -34.84
N LEU A 378 -9.07 -9.12 -33.71
CA LEU A 378 -9.39 -8.37 -32.48
C LEU A 378 -8.97 -6.90 -32.60
N GLU A 379 -7.99 -6.60 -33.43
CA GLU A 379 -7.43 -5.28 -33.70
C GLU A 379 -8.47 -4.33 -34.31
N VAL A 380 -9.19 -4.75 -35.34
CA VAL A 380 -10.15 -3.91 -36.04
C VAL A 380 -11.34 -3.55 -35.16
N GLU A 381 -11.85 -4.49 -34.39
CA GLU A 381 -12.99 -4.26 -33.49
C GLU A 381 -12.59 -3.43 -32.26
N ALA A 382 -11.42 -3.69 -31.69
CA ALA A 382 -10.86 -2.92 -30.61
C ALA A 382 -10.57 -1.47 -31.04
N ILE A 383 -9.91 -1.27 -32.18
CA ILE A 383 -9.63 0.05 -32.76
C ILE A 383 -10.94 0.81 -33.02
N LYS A 384 -11.98 0.14 -33.57
CA LYS A 384 -13.27 0.77 -33.78
C LYS A 384 -13.94 1.22 -32.49
N LYS A 385 -13.88 0.38 -31.44
CA LYS A 385 -14.44 0.71 -30.10
C LYS A 385 -13.67 1.84 -29.41
N ILE A 386 -12.43 2.06 -29.77
CA ILE A 386 -11.53 2.99 -29.10
C ILE A 386 -11.42 4.33 -29.83
N LYS A 387 -11.63 4.38 -31.16
CA LYS A 387 -11.46 5.58 -32.01
C LYS A 387 -12.22 6.83 -31.52
N GLU A 388 -13.35 6.63 -30.86
CA GLU A 388 -14.22 7.73 -30.39
C GLU A 388 -13.98 8.11 -28.90
N LYS A 389 -13.01 7.50 -28.24
CA LYS A 389 -12.77 7.71 -26.82
C LYS A 389 -11.67 8.73 -26.57
N LYS A 390 -11.79 9.48 -25.50
CA LYS A 390 -10.68 10.31 -25.01
C LYS A 390 -9.60 9.41 -24.39
N PHE A 391 -8.35 9.80 -24.59
CA PHE A 391 -7.20 9.11 -24.07
C PHE A 391 -6.42 10.03 -23.13
N GLY A 392 -5.94 9.52 -22.02
CA GLY A 392 -5.01 10.22 -21.17
C GLY A 392 -5.01 9.74 -19.74
N PHE A 393 -3.86 9.86 -19.09
CA PHE A 393 -3.64 9.35 -17.74
C PHE A 393 -4.35 10.25 -16.70
N TYR A 394 -4.32 11.57 -16.90
CA TYR A 394 -4.92 12.56 -16.01
C TYR A 394 -6.08 13.34 -16.63
N ILE A 395 -6.71 12.80 -17.68
CA ILE A 395 -7.96 13.39 -18.16
C ILE A 395 -9.05 13.10 -17.13
N LYS A 396 -9.72 14.16 -16.66
CA LYS A 396 -10.82 14.03 -15.71
C LYS A 396 -11.96 13.22 -16.35
N PRO A 397 -12.47 12.17 -15.68
CA PRO A 397 -13.67 11.49 -16.14
C PRO A 397 -14.88 12.44 -16.21
N ASP A 398 -15.68 12.35 -17.28
CA ASP A 398 -16.82 13.24 -17.54
C ASP A 398 -17.98 12.48 -18.17
N GLU A 399 -19.20 12.98 -18.02
CA GLU A 399 -20.42 12.37 -18.55
C GLU A 399 -20.55 12.48 -20.08
N ASN A 400 -19.81 13.38 -20.70
CA ASN A 400 -19.89 13.67 -22.13
C ASN A 400 -18.99 12.78 -22.99
N TYR A 401 -18.13 11.95 -22.37
CA TYR A 401 -17.26 11.06 -23.11
C TYR A 401 -16.85 9.81 -22.31
N ASP A 402 -16.56 8.75 -23.02
CA ASP A 402 -15.88 7.59 -22.48
C ASP A 402 -14.37 7.89 -22.41
N LEU A 403 -13.76 7.64 -21.26
CA LEU A 403 -12.34 7.83 -21.07
C LEU A 403 -11.62 6.48 -21.08
N LEU A 404 -10.70 6.31 -22.04
CA LEU A 404 -9.75 5.21 -22.04
C LEU A 404 -8.49 5.65 -21.28
N THR A 405 -8.15 4.93 -20.25
CA THR A 405 -6.99 5.22 -19.40
C THR A 405 -6.51 3.93 -18.74
N TRP A 406 -5.38 3.99 -18.07
CA TRP A 406 -5.00 2.94 -17.13
C TRP A 406 -5.95 2.99 -15.95
N THR A 407 -6.65 1.90 -15.70
CA THR A 407 -7.64 1.82 -14.62
C THR A 407 -6.99 1.72 -13.25
N GLY A 408 -7.82 1.64 -12.20
CA GLY A 408 -7.38 1.35 -10.83
C GLY A 408 -6.63 0.02 -10.65
N TYR A 409 -6.50 -0.80 -11.68
CA TYR A 409 -5.66 -2.00 -11.71
C TYR A 409 -4.30 -1.77 -12.38
N GLY A 410 -4.06 -0.60 -12.99
CA GLY A 410 -2.78 -0.21 -13.57
C GLY A 410 -1.81 0.35 -12.54
N GLY A 411 -0.59 0.61 -12.97
CA GLY A 411 0.49 1.12 -12.13
C GLY A 411 1.09 0.09 -11.18
N ILE A 412 1.60 0.54 -10.04
CA ILE A 412 2.16 -0.36 -9.03
C ILE A 412 1.00 -0.90 -8.17
N PRO A 413 0.76 -2.22 -8.17
CA PRO A 413 -0.36 -2.81 -7.46
C PRO A 413 -0.12 -2.90 -5.95
N TRP A 414 -1.13 -3.33 -5.21
CA TRP A 414 -1.10 -3.55 -3.76
C TRP A 414 -0.05 -4.57 -3.30
N THR A 415 0.45 -5.40 -4.20
CA THR A 415 1.53 -6.33 -3.90
C THR A 415 2.82 -5.62 -3.50
N GLY A 416 3.02 -4.38 -3.96
CA GLY A 416 4.17 -3.55 -3.60
C GLY A 416 5.49 -3.99 -4.23
N GLY A 417 6.58 -3.74 -3.54
CA GLY A 417 7.94 -4.05 -3.96
C GLY A 417 8.72 -4.84 -2.90
N SER A 418 9.96 -5.16 -3.25
CA SER A 418 10.98 -5.73 -2.36
C SER A 418 12.22 -4.84 -2.40
N PHE A 419 12.79 -4.53 -1.25
CA PHE A 419 13.94 -3.63 -1.13
C PHE A 419 15.14 -4.32 -0.50
N ASP A 420 16.22 -4.44 -1.27
CA ASP A 420 17.55 -4.85 -0.82
C ASP A 420 18.33 -3.58 -0.44
N ASP A 421 18.33 -3.23 0.82
CA ASP A 421 19.01 -2.01 1.32
C ASP A 421 20.53 -2.16 1.44
N LYS A 422 21.08 -3.38 1.31
CA LYS A 422 22.53 -3.58 1.19
C LYS A 422 23.08 -3.18 -0.18
N LYS A 423 22.23 -3.32 -1.22
CA LYS A 423 22.57 -3.01 -2.60
C LYS A 423 21.90 -1.73 -3.10
N ASP A 424 21.07 -1.09 -2.29
CA ASP A 424 20.24 0.05 -2.69
C ASP A 424 19.33 -0.26 -3.90
N ILE A 425 18.78 -1.50 -3.97
CA ILE A 425 17.95 -1.96 -5.10
C ILE A 425 16.52 -2.19 -4.66
N LEU A 426 15.60 -1.50 -5.32
CA LEU A 426 14.16 -1.71 -5.16
C LEU A 426 13.61 -2.49 -6.37
N TYR A 427 13.00 -3.65 -6.12
CA TYR A 427 12.29 -4.45 -7.12
C TYR A 427 10.80 -4.14 -7.05
N VAL A 428 10.22 -3.74 -8.18
CA VAL A 428 8.82 -3.32 -8.26
C VAL A 428 8.12 -4.00 -9.42
N ASN A 429 6.91 -4.51 -9.15
CA ASN A 429 6.00 -4.97 -10.20
C ASN A 429 5.13 -3.81 -10.68
N SER A 430 4.90 -3.71 -11.98
CA SER A 430 3.94 -2.78 -12.57
C SER A 430 2.98 -3.49 -13.51
N ASN A 431 1.78 -2.93 -13.64
CA ASN A 431 0.73 -3.42 -14.54
C ASN A 431 0.30 -2.32 -15.50
N LYS A 432 0.26 -2.65 -16.80
CA LYS A 432 -0.34 -1.80 -17.84
C LYS A 432 -1.69 -2.40 -18.26
N ILE A 433 -2.73 -2.19 -17.45
CA ILE A 433 -4.07 -2.71 -17.72
C ILE A 433 -4.98 -1.55 -18.12
N PRO A 434 -5.28 -1.38 -19.42
CA PRO A 434 -6.19 -0.33 -19.88
C PRO A 434 -7.63 -0.65 -19.51
N GLY A 435 -8.44 0.38 -19.40
CA GLY A 435 -9.87 0.24 -19.17
C GLY A 435 -10.64 1.48 -19.57
N ILE A 436 -11.95 1.33 -19.70
CA ILE A 436 -12.83 2.42 -20.11
C ILE A 436 -13.65 2.85 -18.91
N ILE A 437 -13.54 4.14 -18.55
CA ILE A 437 -14.37 4.78 -17.56
C ILE A 437 -15.58 5.40 -18.26
N LYS A 438 -16.78 4.99 -17.82
CA LYS A 438 -18.07 5.51 -18.31
C LYS A 438 -18.91 5.97 -17.15
N PHE A 439 -19.57 7.12 -17.29
CA PHE A 439 -20.66 7.50 -16.41
C PHE A 439 -21.99 7.13 -17.04
N ASN A 440 -22.79 6.32 -16.37
CA ASN A 440 -24.14 6.05 -16.79
C ASN A 440 -25.02 7.25 -16.39
N LYS A 441 -25.65 7.88 -17.36
CA LYS A 441 -26.75 8.82 -17.09
C LYS A 441 -27.86 8.01 -16.39
N LYS A 442 -28.21 8.39 -15.17
CA LYS A 442 -29.40 7.88 -14.49
C LYS A 442 -30.61 8.62 -14.98
#